data_98828eb2ac935f2a806d9ec261b6b4fc
#
_entry.id   98828eb2ac935f2a806d9ec261b6b4fc
#
_cell.length_a   1.000
_cell.length_b   1.000
_cell.length_c   1.000
_cell.angle_alpha   90.00
_cell.angle_beta   90.00
_cell.angle_gamma   90.00
#
_symmetry.space_group_name_H-M   'P 1'
#
loop_
_entity.id
_entity.type
_entity.pdbx_description
1 polymer ?
#
loop_
_entity_poly.entity_id
_entity_poly.type
_entity_poly.pdbx_seq_one_letter_code
_entity_poly.pdbx_strand_id
1 'polypeptide(L)'
;MGKHHNIYSMSGRADIDKLLHSLGGRVTVSHELFDREALTVYGPGNFEIHIPQVTSSRRDRFTIAHELGHYFLHYLHPEETGMRTFGRGQRNWAETQANVFASHLLMPEDAFRRAHRAHGGDWWAIAEVFNVSPSAAEVRGQVLGLRS
;
A
#
# COMPACT_ATOMS: atom_id res chain seq x y z
N MET A 1 10.50 6.91 0.65
CA MET A 1 10.42 5.93 -0.46
C MET A 1 9.67 6.50 -1.66
N GLY A 2 8.39 6.81 -1.53
CA GLY A 2 7.59 7.32 -2.64
C GLY A 2 8.13 8.61 -3.25
N LYS A 3 8.62 9.53 -2.44
CA LYS A 3 9.18 10.80 -2.93
C LYS A 3 10.44 10.57 -3.77
N HIS A 4 11.26 9.60 -3.39
CA HIS A 4 12.48 9.27 -4.13
C HIS A 4 12.17 8.82 -5.55
N HIS A 5 11.07 8.10 -5.75
CA HIS A 5 10.64 7.62 -7.06
C HIS A 5 9.70 8.59 -7.78
N ASN A 6 9.43 9.76 -7.18
CA ASN A 6 8.61 10.81 -7.77
C ASN A 6 7.22 10.31 -8.22
N ILE A 7 6.54 9.59 -7.33
CA ILE A 7 5.25 8.97 -7.63
C ILE A 7 4.04 9.81 -7.21
N TYR A 8 4.25 10.90 -6.47
CA TYR A 8 3.15 11.67 -5.90
C TYR A 8 2.69 12.78 -6.83
N SER A 9 1.35 12.92 -6.94
CA SER A 9 0.73 14.08 -7.57
C SER A 9 0.83 15.30 -6.65
N MET A 10 0.40 16.46 -7.14
CA MET A 10 0.40 17.70 -6.35
C MET A 10 -0.48 17.58 -5.09
N SER A 11 -1.56 16.80 -5.14
CA SER A 11 -2.44 16.57 -3.99
C SER A 11 -1.89 15.51 -3.04
N GLY A 12 -0.81 14.80 -3.41
CA GLY A 12 -0.21 13.75 -2.60
C GLY A 12 -0.71 12.35 -2.91
N ARG A 13 -1.49 12.17 -3.99
CA ARG A 13 -1.91 10.84 -4.41
C ARG A 13 -0.74 10.10 -5.04
N ALA A 14 -0.52 8.86 -4.59
CA ALA A 14 0.59 8.02 -5.04
C ALA A 14 0.25 7.29 -6.34
N ASP A 15 1.20 7.27 -7.28
CA ASP A 15 1.15 6.40 -8.46
C ASP A 15 1.81 5.07 -8.10
N ILE A 16 1.02 4.15 -7.59
CA ILE A 16 1.49 2.86 -7.09
C ILE A 16 2.02 1.99 -8.23
N ASP A 17 1.39 2.03 -9.40
CA ASP A 17 1.83 1.24 -10.54
C ASP A 17 3.22 1.69 -11.03
N LYS A 18 3.47 3.00 -11.05
CA LYS A 18 4.78 3.53 -11.41
C LYS A 18 5.85 3.06 -10.42
N LEU A 19 5.57 3.11 -9.12
CA LEU A 19 6.49 2.63 -8.11
C LEU A 19 6.76 1.13 -8.29
N LEU A 20 5.71 0.34 -8.45
CA LEU A 20 5.82 -1.10 -8.63
C LEU A 20 6.74 -1.46 -9.81
N HIS A 21 6.50 -0.85 -10.96
CA HIS A 21 7.32 -1.09 -12.15
C HIS A 21 8.78 -0.67 -11.97
N SER A 22 9.00 0.47 -11.32
CA SER A 22 10.37 0.96 -11.09
C SER A 22 11.18 0.04 -10.18
N LEU A 23 10.50 -0.77 -9.36
CA LEU A 23 11.15 -1.70 -8.43
C LEU A 23 11.32 -3.11 -9.01
N GLY A 24 10.81 -3.36 -10.22
CA GLY A 24 10.88 -4.67 -10.85
C GLY A 24 9.74 -5.61 -10.46
N GLY A 25 8.63 -5.05 -9.99
CA GLY A 25 7.46 -5.81 -9.61
C GLY A 25 6.41 -5.89 -10.71
N ARG A 26 5.54 -6.85 -10.58
CA ARG A 26 4.37 -7.02 -11.45
C ARG A 26 3.18 -7.54 -10.66
N VAL A 27 1.99 -7.35 -11.21
CA VAL A 27 0.74 -7.78 -10.57
C VAL A 27 0.13 -8.91 -11.41
N THR A 28 -0.33 -9.94 -10.74
CA THR A 28 -1.05 -11.05 -11.36
C THR A 28 -2.39 -11.24 -10.65
N VAL A 29 -3.47 -11.35 -11.44
CA VAL A 29 -4.80 -11.64 -10.90
C VAL A 29 -4.91 -13.14 -10.70
N SER A 30 -5.40 -13.56 -9.53
CA SER A 30 -5.58 -14.97 -9.23
C SER A 30 -6.64 -15.61 -10.12
N HIS A 31 -6.45 -16.86 -10.49
CA HIS A 31 -7.45 -17.65 -11.20
C HIS A 31 -8.52 -18.22 -10.28
N GLU A 32 -8.23 -18.29 -8.99
CA GLU A 32 -9.18 -18.80 -7.99
C GLU A 32 -10.03 -17.65 -7.46
N LEU A 33 -11.35 -17.87 -7.38
CA LEU A 33 -12.30 -16.82 -7.02
C LEU A 33 -12.06 -16.25 -5.63
N PHE A 34 -11.68 -17.09 -4.68
CA PHE A 34 -11.51 -16.72 -3.28
C PHE A 34 -10.06 -16.74 -2.80
N ASP A 35 -9.10 -16.69 -3.73
CA ASP A 35 -7.69 -16.60 -3.36
C ASP A 35 -7.41 -15.30 -2.61
N ARG A 36 -6.43 -15.37 -1.73
CA ARG A 36 -5.97 -14.22 -0.97
C ARG A 36 -4.82 -13.53 -1.68
N GLU A 37 -4.63 -12.26 -1.32
CA GLU A 37 -3.47 -11.51 -1.77
C GLU A 37 -2.19 -12.13 -1.21
N ALA A 38 -1.12 -12.09 -2.00
CA ALA A 38 0.19 -12.61 -1.63
C ALA A 38 1.29 -11.93 -2.43
N LEU A 39 2.51 -12.04 -1.92
CA LEU A 39 3.73 -11.56 -2.59
C LEU A 39 4.66 -12.76 -2.79
N THR A 40 5.16 -12.93 -4.01
CA THR A 40 6.24 -13.88 -4.30
C THR A 40 7.44 -13.09 -4.79
N VAL A 41 8.55 -13.20 -4.07
CA VAL A 41 9.82 -12.56 -4.44
C VAL A 41 10.73 -13.63 -5.01
N TYR A 42 11.17 -13.43 -6.25
CA TYR A 42 12.10 -14.36 -6.90
C TYR A 42 13.55 -13.95 -6.65
N GLY A 43 13.78 -12.69 -6.37
CA GLY A 43 15.07 -12.12 -6.04
C GLY A 43 14.95 -10.61 -5.96
N PRO A 44 15.99 -9.89 -5.51
CA PRO A 44 15.95 -8.42 -5.49
C PRO A 44 15.65 -7.87 -6.89
N GLY A 45 14.66 -6.98 -6.97
CA GLY A 45 14.25 -6.38 -8.24
C GLY A 45 13.40 -7.31 -9.11
N ASN A 46 12.89 -8.42 -8.57
CA ASN A 46 12.06 -9.37 -9.33
C ASN A 46 11.03 -10.00 -8.40
N PHE A 47 9.81 -9.47 -8.43
CA PHE A 47 8.74 -9.96 -7.56
C PHE A 47 7.38 -9.81 -8.21
N GLU A 48 6.41 -10.54 -7.68
CA GLU A 48 5.06 -10.59 -8.20
C GLU A 48 4.06 -10.47 -7.05
N ILE A 49 3.10 -9.56 -7.22
CA ILE A 49 2.01 -9.37 -6.26
C ILE A 49 0.76 -10.03 -6.83
N HIS A 50 0.18 -10.95 -6.07
CA HIS A 50 -1.03 -11.66 -6.45
C HIS A 50 -2.24 -10.99 -5.81
N ILE A 51 -3.21 -10.58 -6.63
CA ILE A 51 -4.44 -9.95 -6.14
C ILE A 51 -5.63 -10.87 -6.39
N PRO A 52 -6.67 -10.80 -5.53
CA PRO A 52 -7.86 -11.64 -5.70
C PRO A 52 -8.62 -11.27 -6.98
N GLN A 53 -9.37 -12.24 -7.51
CA GLN A 53 -10.21 -12.01 -8.68
C GLN A 53 -11.37 -11.06 -8.36
N VAL A 54 -11.95 -11.20 -7.17
CA VAL A 54 -13.05 -10.34 -6.71
C VAL A 54 -12.51 -9.29 -5.77
N THR A 55 -12.43 -8.03 -6.25
CA THR A 55 -11.83 -6.95 -5.49
C THR A 55 -12.27 -5.59 -6.07
N SER A 56 -11.76 -4.50 -5.52
CA SER A 56 -11.97 -3.15 -6.03
C SER A 56 -10.63 -2.47 -6.30
N SER A 57 -10.63 -1.41 -7.10
CA SER A 57 -9.38 -0.71 -7.42
C SER A 57 -8.72 -0.11 -6.18
N ARG A 58 -9.51 0.43 -5.25
CA ARG A 58 -8.97 1.00 -3.99
C ARG A 58 -8.36 -0.08 -3.10
N ARG A 59 -8.99 -1.26 -3.05
CA ARG A 59 -8.46 -2.40 -2.32
C ARG A 59 -7.17 -2.89 -2.96
N ASP A 60 -7.11 -2.95 -4.29
CA ASP A 60 -5.90 -3.36 -5.02
C ASP A 60 -4.74 -2.41 -4.73
N ARG A 61 -4.99 -1.11 -4.71
CA ARG A 61 -3.95 -0.13 -4.36
C ARG A 61 -3.40 -0.39 -2.97
N PHE A 62 -4.28 -0.64 -1.99
CA PHE A 62 -3.84 -0.94 -0.63
C PHE A 62 -3.09 -2.27 -0.58
N THR A 63 -3.58 -3.29 -1.28
CA THR A 63 -2.92 -4.59 -1.35
C THR A 63 -1.51 -4.46 -1.92
N ILE A 64 -1.36 -3.74 -3.03
CA ILE A 64 -0.04 -3.53 -3.65
C ILE A 64 0.89 -2.79 -2.66
N ALA A 65 0.41 -1.74 -2.02
CA ALA A 65 1.20 -0.99 -1.04
C ALA A 65 1.59 -1.85 0.16
N HIS A 66 0.68 -2.69 0.64
CA HIS A 66 0.92 -3.63 1.75
C HIS A 66 2.00 -4.65 1.37
N GLU A 67 1.89 -5.23 0.19
CA GLU A 67 2.88 -6.22 -0.28
C GLU A 67 4.23 -5.57 -0.55
N LEU A 68 4.25 -4.32 -1.01
CA LEU A 68 5.50 -3.55 -1.11
C LEU A 68 6.14 -3.37 0.26
N GLY A 69 5.34 -3.22 1.32
CA GLY A 69 5.84 -3.17 2.69
C GLY A 69 6.58 -4.44 3.07
N HIS A 70 6.04 -5.60 2.74
CA HIS A 70 6.74 -6.87 2.96
C HIS A 70 8.03 -6.93 2.16
N TYR A 71 8.01 -6.51 0.90
CA TYR A 71 9.18 -6.52 0.05
C TYR A 71 10.32 -5.67 0.65
N PHE A 72 10.03 -4.44 1.06
CA PHE A 72 11.04 -3.55 1.63
C PHE A 72 11.49 -3.96 3.02
N LEU A 73 10.54 -4.25 3.91
CA LEU A 73 10.83 -4.43 5.34
C LEU A 73 11.25 -5.85 5.68
N HIS A 74 10.73 -6.84 4.95
CA HIS A 74 10.90 -8.24 5.31
C HIS A 74 11.73 -9.03 4.31
N TYR A 75 12.10 -8.42 3.18
CA TYR A 75 12.96 -9.05 2.19
C TYR A 75 14.23 -8.22 1.95
N LEU A 76 14.10 -6.98 1.47
CA LEU A 76 15.27 -6.16 1.13
C LEU A 76 16.03 -5.68 2.36
N HIS A 77 15.33 -5.21 3.40
CA HIS A 77 15.99 -4.71 4.60
C HIS A 77 16.81 -5.80 5.30
N PRO A 78 16.31 -7.04 5.48
CA PRO A 78 17.13 -8.14 6.00
C PRO A 78 18.17 -8.68 5.00
N GLU A 79 18.25 -8.12 3.79
CA GLU A 79 19.19 -8.55 2.74
C GLU A 79 18.98 -10.00 2.30
N GLU A 80 17.75 -10.44 2.23
CA GLU A 80 17.44 -11.78 1.71
C GLU A 80 17.69 -11.84 0.21
N THR A 81 18.07 -13.02 -0.30
CA THR A 81 18.45 -13.19 -1.71
C THR A 81 17.78 -14.38 -2.37
N GLY A 82 17.10 -15.22 -1.72
CA GLY A 82 16.42 -16.37 -2.32
C GLY A 82 14.98 -16.06 -2.68
N MET A 83 14.29 -17.06 -3.22
CA MET A 83 12.87 -16.98 -3.46
C MET A 83 12.13 -17.05 -2.13
N ARG A 84 11.13 -16.17 -1.97
CA ARG A 84 10.31 -16.15 -0.76
C ARG A 84 8.88 -15.73 -1.08
N THR A 85 7.90 -16.33 -0.39
CA THR A 85 6.48 -16.00 -0.52
C THR A 85 5.95 -15.46 0.80
N PHE A 86 5.19 -14.37 0.72
CA PHE A 86 4.50 -13.76 1.85
C PHE A 86 3.00 -13.87 1.61
N GLY A 87 2.31 -14.63 2.44
CA GLY A 87 0.86 -14.77 2.36
C GLY A 87 0.18 -13.89 3.38
N ARG A 88 -0.96 -13.30 3.02
CA ARG A 88 -1.75 -12.50 3.94
C ARG A 88 -2.58 -13.41 4.85
N GLY A 89 -2.87 -12.93 6.05
CA GLY A 89 -3.65 -13.66 7.05
C GLY A 89 -2.82 -14.29 8.15
N GLN A 90 -1.51 -14.20 8.07
CA GLN A 90 -0.63 -14.56 9.18
C GLN A 90 -0.58 -13.39 10.16
N ARG A 91 -1.10 -13.58 11.34
CA ARG A 91 -1.11 -12.55 12.38
C ARG A 91 0.25 -12.46 13.04
N ASN A 92 1.02 -11.46 12.67
CA ASN A 92 2.32 -11.21 13.28
C ASN A 92 2.71 -9.75 13.07
N TRP A 93 3.84 -9.39 13.62
CA TRP A 93 4.39 -8.04 13.47
C TRP A 93 4.60 -7.65 12.02
N ALA A 94 4.93 -8.60 11.15
CA ALA A 94 5.18 -8.32 9.74
C ALA A 94 3.92 -7.77 9.06
N GLU A 95 2.75 -8.35 9.36
CA GLU A 95 1.49 -7.86 8.80
C GLU A 95 1.18 -6.44 9.29
N THR A 96 1.38 -6.17 10.58
CA THR A 96 1.18 -4.84 11.14
C THR A 96 2.12 -3.83 10.50
N GLN A 97 3.40 -4.17 10.38
CA GLN A 97 4.39 -3.30 9.76
C GLN A 97 4.08 -3.01 8.30
N ALA A 98 3.62 -4.02 7.55
CA ALA A 98 3.22 -3.83 6.16
C ALA A 98 2.00 -2.90 6.04
N ASN A 99 1.04 -3.00 6.95
CA ASN A 99 -0.12 -2.11 6.98
C ASN A 99 0.30 -0.66 7.27
N VAL A 100 1.19 -0.46 8.23
CA VAL A 100 1.71 0.88 8.57
C VAL A 100 2.45 1.45 7.36
N PHE A 101 3.30 0.64 6.72
CA PHE A 101 4.01 1.05 5.51
C PHE A 101 3.03 1.50 4.42
N ALA A 102 1.98 0.70 4.16
CA ALA A 102 0.98 1.02 3.15
C ALA A 102 0.29 2.35 3.45
N SER A 103 -0.08 2.60 4.70
CA SER A 103 -0.74 3.84 5.10
C SER A 103 0.16 5.05 4.89
N HIS A 104 1.45 4.95 5.26
CA HIS A 104 2.41 6.03 5.02
C HIS A 104 2.63 6.28 3.54
N LEU A 105 2.73 5.22 2.75
CA LEU A 105 2.97 5.33 1.31
C LEU A 105 1.78 5.98 0.60
N LEU A 106 0.56 5.52 0.90
CA LEU A 106 -0.65 5.98 0.22
C LEU A 106 -1.15 7.32 0.73
N MET A 107 -0.89 7.64 1.99
CA MET A 107 -1.40 8.84 2.67
C MET A 107 -0.27 9.53 3.44
N PRO A 108 0.68 10.19 2.72
CA PRO A 108 1.77 10.89 3.40
C PRO A 108 1.23 11.91 4.39
N GLU A 109 1.88 12.05 5.54
CA GLU A 109 1.35 12.83 6.64
C GLU A 109 1.06 14.29 6.27
N ASP A 110 2.00 14.97 5.63
CA ASP A 110 1.82 16.39 5.29
C ASP A 110 0.66 16.58 4.32
N ALA A 111 0.58 15.74 3.28
CA ALA A 111 -0.52 15.79 2.32
C ALA A 111 -1.85 15.46 2.98
N PHE A 112 -1.85 14.48 3.89
CA PHE A 112 -3.06 14.07 4.60
C PHE A 112 -3.57 15.20 5.50
N ARG A 113 -2.69 15.87 6.23
CA ARG A 113 -3.07 17.00 7.09
C ARG A 113 -3.63 18.15 6.26
N ARG A 114 -3.07 18.44 5.08
CA ARG A 114 -3.61 19.45 4.18
C ARG A 114 -4.99 19.09 3.69
N ALA A 115 -5.19 17.83 3.28
CA ALA A 115 -6.50 17.36 2.82
C ALA A 115 -7.55 17.42 3.93
N HIS A 116 -7.16 17.05 5.15
CA HIS A 116 -8.05 17.13 6.31
C HIS A 116 -8.53 18.56 6.53
N ARG A 117 -7.63 19.54 6.49
CA ARG A 117 -8.00 20.96 6.64
C ARG A 117 -8.88 21.44 5.49
N ALA A 118 -8.53 21.05 4.27
CA ALA A 118 -9.25 21.50 3.07
C ALA A 118 -10.68 20.97 3.02
N HIS A 119 -10.92 19.78 3.57
CA HIS A 119 -12.23 19.11 3.50
C HIS A 119 -12.96 19.05 4.84
N GLY A 120 -12.50 19.80 5.84
CA GLY A 120 -13.19 19.89 7.13
C GLY A 120 -13.37 18.57 7.86
N GLY A 121 -12.45 17.62 7.68
CA GLY A 121 -12.50 16.32 8.34
C GLY A 121 -13.48 15.34 7.70
N ASP A 122 -13.94 15.60 6.49
CA ASP A 122 -14.82 14.68 5.76
C ASP A 122 -14.02 13.50 5.21
N TRP A 123 -14.16 12.34 5.86
CA TRP A 123 -13.38 11.15 5.49
C TRP A 123 -13.65 10.67 4.05
N TRP A 124 -14.87 10.86 3.55
CA TRP A 124 -15.20 10.50 2.16
C TRP A 124 -14.43 11.36 1.16
N ALA A 125 -14.40 12.67 1.41
CA ALA A 125 -13.67 13.59 0.52
C ALA A 125 -12.15 13.36 0.61
N ILE A 126 -11.63 13.14 1.81
CA ILE A 126 -10.21 12.86 2.01
C ILE A 126 -9.81 11.54 1.33
N ALA A 127 -10.63 10.51 1.47
CA ALA A 127 -10.40 9.22 0.81
C ALA A 127 -10.29 9.36 -0.70
N GLU A 128 -11.09 10.24 -1.30
CA GLU A 128 -11.04 10.47 -2.73
C GLU A 128 -9.75 11.14 -3.17
N VAL A 129 -9.19 12.03 -2.35
CA VAL A 129 -7.90 12.66 -2.64
C VAL A 129 -6.81 11.62 -2.83
N PHE A 130 -6.77 10.60 -1.97
CA PHE A 130 -5.71 9.60 -1.97
C PHE A 130 -6.09 8.31 -2.69
N ASN A 131 -7.32 8.22 -3.17
CA ASN A 131 -7.86 7.03 -3.80
C ASN A 131 -7.75 5.79 -2.89
N VAL A 132 -8.21 5.96 -1.68
CA VAL A 132 -8.30 4.91 -0.66
C VAL A 132 -9.75 4.80 -0.19
N SER A 133 -10.06 3.78 0.61
CA SER A 133 -11.39 3.67 1.19
C SER A 133 -11.60 4.73 2.28
N PRO A 134 -12.86 5.16 2.52
CA PRO A 134 -13.13 6.06 3.64
C PRO A 134 -12.68 5.49 4.99
N SER A 135 -12.81 4.19 5.18
CA SER A 135 -12.34 3.52 6.39
C SER A 135 -10.82 3.67 6.56
N ALA A 136 -10.06 3.51 5.48
CA ALA A 136 -8.60 3.69 5.53
C ALA A 136 -8.23 5.13 5.88
N ALA A 137 -8.94 6.11 5.31
CA ALA A 137 -8.72 7.52 5.63
C ALA A 137 -9.03 7.82 7.09
N GLU A 138 -10.13 7.28 7.62
CA GLU A 138 -10.51 7.47 9.02
C GLU A 138 -9.46 6.89 9.97
N VAL A 139 -9.00 5.67 9.71
CA VAL A 139 -7.97 5.03 10.53
C VAL A 139 -6.67 5.85 10.49
N ARG A 140 -6.28 6.34 9.31
CA ARG A 140 -5.09 7.18 9.19
C ARG A 140 -5.24 8.47 10.00
N GLY A 141 -6.43 9.08 9.94
CA GLY A 141 -6.76 10.28 10.72
C GLY A 141 -6.63 10.02 12.21
N GLN A 142 -7.16 8.90 12.69
CA GLN A 142 -7.07 8.52 14.10
C GLN A 142 -5.62 8.36 14.55
N VAL A 143 -4.78 7.70 13.74
CA VAL A 143 -3.36 7.53 14.02
C VAL A 143 -2.65 8.88 14.14
N LEU A 144 -3.03 9.84 13.30
CA LEU A 144 -2.45 11.18 13.29
C LEU A 144 -3.09 12.12 14.32
N GLY A 145 -4.09 11.66 15.06
CA GLY A 145 -4.79 12.47 16.06
C GLY A 145 -5.79 13.46 15.45
N LEU A 146 -6.25 13.22 14.25
CA LEU A 146 -7.19 14.09 13.54
C LEU A 146 -8.62 13.57 13.69
N ARG A 147 -9.59 14.47 13.70
CA ARG A 147 -11.00 14.14 13.83
C ARG A 147 -11.80 14.70 12.65
N SER A 148 -12.95 14.09 12.42
CA SER A 148 -13.89 14.59 11.41
C SER A 148 -14.58 15.88 11.88
#